data_737de80b8e782d7831c1711db6c99149
#
_entry.id   737de80b8e782d7831c1711db6c99149
#
_cell.length_a   1.000
_cell.length_b   1.000
_cell.length_c   1.000
_cell.angle_alpha   90.00
_cell.angle_beta   90.00
_cell.angle_gamma   90.00
#
_symmetry.space_group_name_H-M   'P 1'
#
loop_
_entity.id
_entity.type
_entity.pdbx_description
1 polymer ?
#
loop_
_entity_poly.entity_id
_entity_poly.type
_entity_poly.pdbx_seq_one_letter_code
_entity_poly.pdbx_strand_id
1 'polypeptide(L)'
;MRKLRKAVAAVTVCCLAVSLFTGCHGKKNNVSFVIPEKFDTDRNYEINFWAKSDTNVNQTRIYENTISRFEELYPNIKVNLRLYTDYNRIYNDVITNISTDTTPNVCITYPDHIATYLTGTDVVVPLDELMTDENYGLGGKELRYDSVKKDEITESFLNECKIG
;
A
#
# COMPACT_ATOMS: atom_id res chain seq x y z
N MET A 1 -27.62 -55.91 -1.37
CA MET A 1 -26.52 -55.20 -2.09
C MET A 1 -27.00 -53.96 -2.84
N ARG A 2 -28.12 -53.98 -3.58
CA ARG A 2 -28.60 -52.80 -4.36
C ARG A 2 -29.02 -51.58 -3.51
N LYS A 3 -29.60 -51.80 -2.33
CA LYS A 3 -30.01 -50.74 -1.39
C LYS A 3 -28.82 -50.08 -0.67
N LEU A 4 -27.78 -50.88 -0.36
CA LEU A 4 -26.55 -50.39 0.25
C LEU A 4 -25.74 -49.49 -0.70
N ARG A 5 -25.67 -49.84 -1.98
CA ARG A 5 -25.03 -49.03 -3.02
C ARG A 5 -25.70 -47.70 -3.24
N LYS A 6 -27.05 -47.65 -3.15
CA LYS A 6 -27.82 -46.39 -3.27
C LYS A 6 -27.60 -45.49 -2.03
N ALA A 7 -27.51 -46.06 -0.85
CA ALA A 7 -27.21 -45.31 0.40
C ALA A 7 -25.80 -44.74 0.38
N VAL A 8 -24.78 -45.50 -0.03
CA VAL A 8 -23.40 -45.03 -0.16
C VAL A 8 -23.29 -43.91 -1.22
N ALA A 9 -23.94 -44.05 -2.37
CA ALA A 9 -23.96 -43.02 -3.41
C ALA A 9 -24.63 -41.72 -2.93
N ALA A 10 -25.72 -41.80 -2.18
CA ALA A 10 -26.39 -40.63 -1.59
C ALA A 10 -25.53 -39.90 -0.56
N VAL A 11 -24.82 -40.62 0.29
CA VAL A 11 -23.91 -40.05 1.29
C VAL A 11 -22.71 -39.37 0.60
N THR A 12 -22.14 -39.97 -0.43
CA THR A 12 -21.01 -39.40 -1.17
C THR A 12 -21.40 -38.11 -1.90
N VAL A 13 -22.58 -38.04 -2.50
CA VAL A 13 -23.11 -36.81 -3.13
C VAL A 13 -23.40 -35.72 -2.13
N CYS A 14 -23.92 -36.06 -0.93
CA CYS A 14 -24.13 -35.09 0.14
C CYS A 14 -22.82 -34.51 0.70
N CYS A 15 -21.77 -35.33 0.85
CA CYS A 15 -20.44 -34.87 1.30
C CYS A 15 -19.77 -33.96 0.26
N LEU A 16 -19.93 -34.23 -1.04
CA LEU A 16 -19.43 -33.38 -2.11
C LEU A 16 -20.18 -32.04 -2.22
N ALA A 17 -21.48 -32.01 -1.91
CA ALA A 17 -22.27 -30.78 -1.92
C ALA A 17 -21.92 -29.83 -0.74
N VAL A 18 -21.54 -30.39 0.42
CA VAL A 18 -21.14 -29.59 1.61
C VAL A 18 -19.78 -28.94 1.43
N SER A 19 -18.87 -29.54 0.66
CA SER A 19 -17.56 -28.96 0.39
C SER A 19 -17.57 -27.77 -0.61
N LEU A 20 -18.69 -27.53 -1.31
CA LEU A 20 -18.84 -26.37 -2.20
C LEU A 20 -19.32 -25.09 -1.48
N PHE A 21 -19.70 -25.17 -0.21
CA PHE A 21 -20.14 -24.01 0.59
C PHE A 21 -19.11 -23.48 1.59
N THR A 22 -17.90 -24.01 1.60
CA THR A 22 -16.79 -23.31 2.23
C THR A 22 -16.33 -22.18 1.33
N GLY A 23 -17.21 -21.21 1.09
CA GLY A 23 -16.83 -19.92 0.60
C GLY A 23 -15.80 -19.38 1.59
N CYS A 24 -14.61 -19.04 1.12
CA CYS A 24 -13.63 -18.29 1.88
C CYS A 24 -14.34 -17.06 2.48
N HIS A 25 -14.78 -17.15 3.70
CA HIS A 25 -14.99 -15.99 4.53
C HIS A 25 -13.58 -15.47 4.82
N GLY A 26 -13.10 -14.60 3.94
CA GLY A 26 -11.89 -13.85 4.20
C GLY A 26 -12.07 -13.19 5.55
N LYS A 27 -11.32 -13.63 6.56
CA LYS A 27 -11.16 -12.87 7.79
C LYS A 27 -10.71 -11.48 7.34
N LYS A 28 -11.56 -10.47 7.53
CA LYS A 28 -11.13 -9.08 7.55
C LYS A 28 -10.16 -8.96 8.72
N ASN A 29 -8.91 -9.22 8.49
CA ASN A 29 -7.86 -8.80 9.39
C ASN A 29 -7.76 -7.29 9.16
N ASN A 30 -8.48 -6.49 9.91
CA ASN A 30 -8.20 -5.08 10.02
C ASN A 30 -6.86 -4.95 10.74
N VAL A 31 -5.78 -5.11 10.01
CA VAL A 31 -4.46 -4.67 10.47
C VAL A 31 -4.48 -3.16 10.33
N SER A 32 -4.93 -2.48 11.37
CA SER A 32 -4.80 -1.02 11.41
C SER A 32 -3.30 -0.69 11.42
N PHE A 33 -2.88 0.19 10.54
CA PHE A 33 -1.54 0.76 10.60
C PHE A 33 -1.34 1.41 11.98
N VAL A 34 -0.26 1.05 12.66
CA VAL A 34 0.11 1.61 13.95
C VAL A 34 1.45 2.31 13.79
N ILE A 35 1.49 3.59 14.16
CA ILE A 35 2.73 4.36 14.17
C ILE A 35 3.64 3.77 15.26
N PRO A 36 4.87 3.34 14.93
CA PRO A 36 5.78 2.77 15.92
C PRO A 36 6.24 3.84 16.92
N GLU A 37 6.41 3.47 18.18
CA GLU A 37 6.95 4.38 19.19
C GLU A 37 8.39 4.81 18.86
N LYS A 38 9.15 3.95 18.21
CA LYS A 38 10.52 4.20 17.81
C LYS A 38 10.83 3.53 16.47
N PHE A 39 11.48 4.27 15.59
CA PHE A 39 12.04 3.72 14.35
C PHE A 39 13.26 2.85 14.66
N ASP A 40 13.24 1.60 14.20
CA ASP A 40 14.34 0.66 14.39
C ASP A 40 15.45 0.95 13.37
N THR A 41 16.54 1.55 13.83
CA THR A 41 17.71 1.90 13.01
C THR A 41 18.67 0.74 12.78
N ASP A 42 18.55 -0.36 13.53
CA ASP A 42 19.40 -1.53 13.41
C ASP A 42 18.92 -2.49 12.32
N ARG A 43 17.68 -2.31 11.87
CA ARG A 43 17.07 -3.07 10.79
C ARG A 43 17.26 -2.37 9.43
N ASN A 44 17.59 -3.15 8.40
CA ASN A 44 17.57 -2.67 7.02
C ASN A 44 16.17 -2.75 6.42
N TYR A 45 15.79 -1.72 5.68
CA TYR A 45 14.51 -1.61 4.99
C TYR A 45 14.70 -1.40 3.50
N GLU A 46 13.81 -1.96 2.71
CA GLU A 46 13.69 -1.66 1.29
C GLU A 46 12.32 -1.06 1.01
N ILE A 47 12.29 0.07 0.32
CA ILE A 47 11.08 0.78 -0.09
C ILE A 47 11.01 0.76 -1.61
N ASN A 48 9.95 0.18 -2.15
CA ASN A 48 9.62 0.25 -3.56
C ASN A 48 8.76 1.50 -3.80
N PHE A 49 9.32 2.46 -4.52
CA PHE A 49 8.65 3.70 -4.90
C PHE A 49 8.32 3.70 -6.39
N TRP A 50 7.03 3.76 -6.74
CA TRP A 50 6.58 3.82 -8.12
C TRP A 50 6.13 5.24 -8.46
N ALA A 51 6.79 5.84 -9.46
CA ALA A 51 6.55 7.21 -9.86
C ALA A 51 6.37 7.33 -11.38
N LYS A 52 5.67 8.37 -11.80
CA LYS A 52 5.59 8.73 -13.21
C LYS A 52 6.83 9.55 -13.59
N SER A 53 7.50 9.14 -14.64
CA SER A 53 8.49 9.95 -15.33
C SER A 53 7.83 10.54 -16.57
N ASP A 54 7.69 11.85 -16.62
CA ASP A 54 7.47 12.50 -17.91
C ASP A 54 8.72 12.37 -18.77
N THR A 55 8.60 12.66 -20.07
CA THR A 55 9.75 12.77 -20.98
C THR A 55 10.76 13.84 -20.53
N ASN A 56 10.46 14.52 -19.43
CA ASN A 56 11.29 15.53 -18.82
C ASN A 56 12.39 14.88 -17.96
N VAL A 57 13.61 14.85 -18.47
CA VAL A 57 14.80 14.33 -17.78
C VAL A 57 15.03 15.00 -16.42
N ASN A 58 14.56 16.25 -16.23
CA ASN A 58 14.71 16.95 -14.97
C ASN A 58 13.89 16.32 -13.84
N GLN A 59 12.70 15.79 -14.12
CA GLN A 59 11.87 15.13 -13.11
C GLN A 59 12.53 13.85 -12.59
N THR A 60 13.05 13.02 -13.49
CA THR A 60 13.80 11.81 -13.12
C THR A 60 14.97 12.15 -12.20
N ARG A 61 15.76 13.17 -12.59
CA ARG A 61 16.91 13.63 -11.79
C ARG A 61 16.50 14.15 -10.42
N ILE A 62 15.33 14.81 -10.30
CA ILE A 62 14.82 15.25 -8.99
C ILE A 62 14.54 14.04 -8.10
N TYR A 63 13.88 13.00 -8.62
CA TYR A 63 13.63 11.78 -7.82
C TYR A 63 14.94 11.14 -7.39
N GLU A 64 15.87 10.92 -8.30
CA GLU A 64 17.16 10.29 -8.01
C GLU A 64 17.97 11.07 -6.97
N ASN A 65 18.06 12.39 -7.11
CA ASN A 65 18.75 13.25 -6.16
C ASN A 65 18.07 13.25 -4.78
N THR A 66 16.73 13.27 -4.76
CA THR A 66 15.98 13.26 -3.50
C THR A 66 16.16 11.92 -2.78
N ILE A 67 16.10 10.81 -3.51
CA ILE A 67 16.34 9.47 -2.97
C ILE A 67 17.76 9.37 -2.41
N SER A 68 18.77 9.83 -3.16
CA SER A 68 20.17 9.81 -2.69
C SER A 68 20.32 10.56 -1.36
N ARG A 69 19.76 11.77 -1.25
CA ARG A 69 19.80 12.57 -0.01
C ARG A 69 19.02 11.90 1.12
N PHE A 70 17.91 11.24 0.84
CA PHE A 70 17.15 10.49 1.83
C PHE A 70 17.94 9.29 2.35
N GLU A 71 18.60 8.51 1.49
CA GLU A 71 19.45 7.39 1.87
C GLU A 71 20.70 7.82 2.64
N GLU A 72 21.23 9.01 2.38
CA GLU A 72 22.31 9.60 3.20
C GLU A 72 21.85 9.89 4.65
N LEU A 73 20.62 10.35 4.83
CA LEU A 73 20.02 10.62 6.14
C LEU A 73 19.62 9.34 6.87
N TYR A 74 19.17 8.33 6.12
CA TYR A 74 18.67 7.05 6.63
C TYR A 74 19.42 5.89 5.97
N PRO A 75 20.68 5.63 6.31
CA PRO A 75 21.53 4.67 5.60
C PRO A 75 21.07 3.21 5.71
N ASN A 76 20.16 2.92 6.63
CA ASN A 76 19.52 1.63 6.78
C ASN A 76 18.25 1.47 5.91
N ILE A 77 17.89 2.47 5.09
CA ILE A 77 16.76 2.41 4.17
C ILE A 77 17.27 2.51 2.75
N LYS A 78 16.88 1.55 1.90
CA LYS A 78 17.11 1.56 0.46
C LYS A 78 15.82 1.85 -0.28
N VAL A 79 15.84 2.80 -1.22
CA VAL A 79 14.67 3.14 -2.06
C VAL A 79 14.89 2.64 -3.48
N ASN A 80 14.03 1.73 -3.91
CA ASN A 80 14.00 1.19 -5.27
C ASN A 80 12.99 1.99 -6.10
N LEU A 81 13.48 2.90 -6.94
CA LEU A 81 12.64 3.72 -7.81
C LEU A 81 12.27 2.94 -9.07
N ARG A 82 10.96 2.85 -9.35
CA ARG A 82 10.43 2.37 -10.63
C ARG A 82 9.67 3.50 -11.33
N LEU A 83 10.10 3.83 -12.54
CA LEU A 83 9.50 4.90 -13.35
C LEU A 83 8.54 4.33 -14.39
N TYR A 84 7.39 4.96 -14.50
CA TYR A 84 6.33 4.65 -15.46
C TYR A 84 6.11 5.80 -16.43
N THR A 85 5.63 5.50 -17.63
CA THR A 85 5.35 6.50 -18.66
C THR A 85 4.03 7.25 -18.42
N ASP A 86 3.09 6.62 -17.72
CA ASP A 86 1.78 7.22 -17.44
C ASP A 86 1.15 6.64 -16.16
N TYR A 87 0.16 7.37 -15.62
CA TYR A 87 -0.55 6.99 -14.39
C TYR A 87 -1.43 5.75 -14.54
N ASN A 88 -1.99 5.49 -15.72
CA ASN A 88 -2.83 4.31 -15.93
C ASN A 88 -2.02 3.02 -15.83
N ARG A 89 -0.75 3.05 -16.23
CA ARG A 89 0.15 1.89 -16.05
C ARG A 89 0.44 1.64 -14.58
N ILE A 90 0.69 2.70 -13.79
CA ILE A 90 0.84 2.56 -12.33
C ILE A 90 -0.44 1.96 -11.75
N TYR A 91 -1.61 2.52 -12.10
CA TYR A 91 -2.90 2.05 -11.64
C TYR A 91 -3.13 0.56 -11.93
N ASN A 92 -2.93 0.13 -13.17
CA ASN A 92 -3.14 -1.26 -13.56
C ASN A 92 -2.15 -2.22 -12.87
N ASP A 93 -0.89 -1.80 -12.75
CA ASP A 93 0.12 -2.60 -12.06
C ASP A 93 -0.20 -2.70 -10.55
N VAL A 94 -0.65 -1.63 -9.89
CA VAL A 94 -1.06 -1.69 -8.48
C VAL A 94 -2.22 -2.68 -8.30
N ILE A 95 -3.29 -2.58 -9.11
CA ILE A 95 -4.43 -3.51 -9.03
C ILE A 95 -3.97 -4.95 -9.21
N THR A 96 -3.11 -5.21 -10.19
CA THR A 96 -2.59 -6.56 -10.43
C THR A 96 -1.81 -7.07 -9.22
N ASN A 97 -1.00 -6.21 -8.59
CA ASN A 97 -0.15 -6.58 -7.48
C ASN A 97 -0.91 -6.68 -6.14
N ILE A 98 -2.11 -6.08 -6.01
CA ILE A 98 -2.99 -6.29 -4.84
C ILE A 98 -3.32 -7.79 -4.66
N SER A 99 -3.60 -8.50 -5.74
CA SER A 99 -3.97 -9.90 -5.69
C SER A 99 -2.81 -10.85 -5.33
N THR A 100 -1.58 -10.38 -5.45
CA THR A 100 -0.35 -11.14 -5.20
C THR A 100 0.42 -10.66 -3.97
N ASP A 101 -0.10 -9.66 -3.26
CA ASP A 101 0.54 -9.04 -2.08
C ASP A 101 1.96 -8.51 -2.39
N THR A 102 2.11 -7.90 -3.57
CA THR A 102 3.38 -7.35 -4.07
C THR A 102 3.27 -5.87 -4.48
N THR A 103 2.33 -5.16 -3.86
CA THR A 103 2.14 -3.72 -4.06
C THR A 103 3.39 -2.92 -3.66
N PRO A 104 3.63 -1.75 -4.29
CA PRO A 104 4.70 -0.86 -3.84
C PRO A 104 4.43 -0.31 -2.44
N ASN A 105 5.47 0.06 -1.72
CA ASN A 105 5.33 0.75 -0.44
C ASN A 105 4.82 2.19 -0.61
N VAL A 106 5.22 2.83 -1.70
CA VAL A 106 4.81 4.20 -2.06
C VAL A 106 4.55 4.26 -3.56
N CYS A 107 3.45 4.86 -3.99
CA CYS A 107 3.24 5.18 -5.39
C CYS A 107 2.57 6.54 -5.58
N ILE A 108 2.86 7.18 -6.72
CA ILE A 108 2.13 8.37 -7.15
C ILE A 108 0.85 7.92 -7.86
N THR A 109 -0.29 8.48 -7.46
CA THR A 109 -1.59 8.10 -8.00
C THR A 109 -2.55 9.29 -8.01
N TYR A 110 -3.70 9.12 -8.67
CA TYR A 110 -4.81 10.06 -8.59
C TYR A 110 -5.80 9.67 -7.47
N PRO A 111 -6.52 10.63 -6.88
CA PRO A 111 -7.50 10.34 -5.81
C PRO A 111 -8.59 9.35 -6.23
N ASP A 112 -9.07 9.41 -7.48
CA ASP A 112 -10.09 8.48 -8.02
C ASP A 112 -9.59 7.04 -8.14
N HIS A 113 -8.29 6.82 -8.32
CA HIS A 113 -7.70 5.49 -8.35
C HIS A 113 -7.73 4.81 -6.96
N ILE A 114 -7.61 5.59 -5.89
CA ILE A 114 -7.58 5.08 -4.51
C ILE A 114 -8.86 4.32 -4.18
N ALA A 115 -10.03 4.77 -4.66
CA ALA A 115 -11.30 4.07 -4.44
C ALA A 115 -11.24 2.61 -4.90
N THR A 116 -10.53 2.32 -5.98
CA THR A 116 -10.32 0.94 -6.44
C THR A 116 -9.32 0.20 -5.56
N TYR A 117 -8.24 0.86 -5.11
CA TYR A 117 -7.25 0.21 -4.22
C TYR A 117 -7.86 -0.18 -2.88
N LEU A 118 -8.82 0.59 -2.37
CA LEU A 118 -9.56 0.30 -1.14
C LEU A 118 -10.47 -0.94 -1.23
N THR A 119 -10.64 -1.52 -2.42
CA THR A 119 -11.31 -2.83 -2.55
C THR A 119 -10.43 -3.98 -2.04
N GLY A 120 -9.11 -3.80 -1.98
CA GLY A 120 -8.18 -4.70 -1.32
C GLY A 120 -8.20 -4.50 0.20
N THR A 121 -7.84 -5.54 0.94
CA THR A 121 -7.72 -5.46 2.41
C THR A 121 -6.34 -4.95 2.76
N ASP A 122 -6.26 -3.90 3.59
CA ASP A 122 -5.02 -3.31 4.12
C ASP A 122 -3.99 -2.87 3.05
N VAL A 123 -4.47 -2.44 1.88
CA VAL A 123 -3.61 -2.02 0.76
C VAL A 123 -3.21 -0.56 0.86
N VAL A 124 -4.07 0.28 1.43
CA VAL A 124 -3.83 1.72 1.55
C VAL A 124 -3.73 2.10 3.02
N VAL A 125 -2.67 2.80 3.38
CA VAL A 125 -2.47 3.33 4.73
C VAL A 125 -3.10 4.72 4.83
N PRO A 126 -4.09 4.95 5.70
CA PRO A 126 -4.58 6.29 6.01
C PRO A 126 -3.47 7.14 6.64
N LEU A 127 -3.28 8.36 6.16
CA LEU A 127 -2.19 9.23 6.62
C LEU A 127 -2.61 10.26 7.67
N ASP A 128 -3.89 10.31 8.03
CA ASP A 128 -4.45 11.35 8.91
C ASP A 128 -3.73 11.42 10.26
N GLU A 129 -3.55 10.28 10.91
CA GLU A 129 -2.85 10.18 12.20
C GLU A 129 -1.34 10.39 12.02
N LEU A 130 -0.74 9.77 11.00
CA LEU A 130 0.70 9.91 10.74
C LEU A 130 1.08 11.37 10.45
N MET A 131 0.31 12.09 9.65
CA MET A 131 0.60 13.49 9.31
C MET A 131 0.63 14.41 10.53
N THR A 132 -0.05 14.05 11.61
CA THR A 132 -0.15 14.82 12.85
C THR A 132 0.68 14.26 14.00
N ASP A 133 1.37 13.15 13.79
CA ASP A 133 2.23 12.55 14.80
C ASP A 133 3.39 13.49 15.16
N GLU A 134 3.67 13.64 16.46
CA GLU A 134 4.68 14.57 16.95
C GLU A 134 6.12 14.15 16.61
N ASN A 135 6.36 12.87 16.39
CA ASN A 135 7.68 12.31 16.17
C ASN A 135 7.97 12.11 14.68
N TYR A 136 7.03 11.47 13.96
CA TYR A 136 7.24 11.04 12.58
C TYR A 136 6.34 11.74 11.57
N GLY A 137 5.42 12.58 12.03
CA GLY A 137 4.53 13.35 11.16
C GLY A 137 5.21 14.55 10.49
N LEU A 138 4.40 15.40 9.88
CA LEU A 138 4.91 16.62 9.22
C LEU A 138 5.50 17.57 10.24
N GLY A 139 6.80 17.87 10.11
CA GLY A 139 7.55 18.64 11.10
C GLY A 139 7.89 17.87 12.37
N GLY A 140 7.81 16.54 12.35
CA GLY A 140 8.05 15.66 13.50
C GLY A 140 9.47 15.75 14.04
N LYS A 141 9.63 15.51 15.34
CA LYS A 141 10.89 15.69 16.10
C LYS A 141 11.96 14.67 15.72
N GLU A 142 11.58 13.48 15.26
CA GLU A 142 12.48 12.39 14.89
C GLU A 142 12.87 12.41 13.39
N LEU A 143 12.33 13.34 12.61
CA LEU A 143 12.72 13.51 11.22
C LEU A 143 14.14 14.10 11.12
N ARG A 144 14.94 13.54 10.23
CA ARG A 144 16.33 13.99 9.98
C ARG A 144 16.42 15.05 8.87
N TYR A 145 15.29 15.63 8.48
CA TYR A 145 15.19 16.67 7.45
C TYR A 145 14.06 17.65 7.79
N ASP A 146 14.14 18.86 7.27
CA ASP A 146 13.07 19.82 7.38
C ASP A 146 11.93 19.42 6.43
N SER A 147 10.87 18.87 6.98
CA SER A 147 9.66 18.55 6.23
C SER A 147 8.73 19.76 6.18
N VAL A 148 7.86 19.77 5.18
CA VAL A 148 6.72 20.71 5.18
C VAL A 148 5.87 20.49 6.43
N LYS A 149 5.33 21.57 6.99
CA LYS A 149 4.35 21.50 8.08
C LYS A 149 2.95 21.38 7.52
N LYS A 150 2.04 20.84 8.32
CA LYS A 150 0.65 20.63 7.90
C LYS A 150 -0.05 21.93 7.46
N ASP A 151 0.22 23.04 8.14
CA ASP A 151 -0.32 24.35 7.84
C ASP A 151 0.25 25.00 6.56
N GLU A 152 1.35 24.46 6.03
CA GLU A 152 1.93 24.86 4.76
C GLU A 152 1.25 24.15 3.56
N ILE A 153 0.43 23.11 3.81
CA ILE A 153 -0.30 22.39 2.77
C ILE A 153 -1.68 23.05 2.57
N THR A 154 -1.98 23.43 1.34
CA THR A 154 -3.26 24.04 0.99
C THR A 154 -4.41 23.08 1.32
N GLU A 155 -5.37 23.54 2.11
CA GLU A 155 -6.50 22.75 2.60
C GLU A 155 -7.34 22.11 1.47
N SER A 156 -7.52 22.82 0.34
CA SER A 156 -8.22 22.27 -0.82
C SER A 156 -7.57 21.01 -1.34
N PHE A 157 -6.23 20.93 -1.38
CA PHE A 157 -5.53 19.73 -1.82
C PHE A 157 -5.67 18.58 -0.83
N LEU A 158 -5.64 18.87 0.48
CA LEU A 158 -5.90 17.85 1.49
C LEU A 158 -7.33 17.31 1.38
N ASN A 159 -8.30 18.16 1.07
CA ASN A 159 -9.69 17.75 0.93
C ASN A 159 -9.93 16.88 -0.31
N GLU A 160 -9.20 17.12 -1.41
CA GLU A 160 -9.26 16.27 -2.60
C GLU A 160 -8.72 14.85 -2.36
N CYS A 161 -7.85 14.68 -1.36
CA CYS A 161 -7.29 13.37 -0.99
C CYS A 161 -8.13 12.62 0.05
N LYS A 162 -9.22 13.20 0.55
CA LYS A 162 -10.14 12.54 1.48
C LYS A 162 -11.06 11.60 0.72
N ILE A 163 -11.06 10.34 1.14
CA ILE A 163 -11.91 9.29 0.61
C ILE A 163 -12.72 8.73 1.78
N GLY A 164 -14.02 8.98 1.79
CA GLY A 164 -14.91 8.50 2.86
C GLY A 164 -16.35 8.85 2.54
#